data_9e5ec31f5934e170703e4e9d5ab846d5
#
_entry.id   9e5ec31f5934e170703e4e9d5ab846d5
#
_cell.length_a   1.000
_cell.length_b   1.000
_cell.length_c   1.000
_cell.angle_alpha   90.00
_cell.angle_beta   90.00
_cell.angle_gamma   90.00
#
_symmetry.space_group_name_H-M   'P 1'
#
loop_
_entity.id
_entity.type
_entity.pdbx_description
1 polymer ?
#
loop_
_entity_poly.entity_id
_entity_poly.type
_entity_poly.pdbx_seq_one_letter_code
_entity_poly.pdbx_strand_id
1 'polypeptide(L)'
;VDNAVLFEELGFDGFAVGERHHVPFLSSAPPVVLSHIAAVTSRIRLFTGVTLLSVLDPVRVAEDYATLDHLSGGRVELIIGKGNGPEQAELFGIGRLEAWDTIAENYRLLRQLWSGHKVTWAPPEGVASIRKTPLTDADVHPQPLQPKIRIWHGSATAERSVELAAEFGDPVFSANGMNPITRYAELIRHYRDRWAAQGRDPAGALVGAGHGQTYVTRNSQDAVAAYQPVYERFAAMVANSGQLPGTFTTYDSYEDFLERGSALVGSPQQVTDKIGR
;
A
#
# COMPACT_ATOMS: atom_id res chain seq x y z
N VAL A 1 -18.04 4.61 2.39
CA VAL A 1 -18.22 6.02 1.99
C VAL A 1 -18.37 6.88 3.23
N ASP A 2 -19.33 6.60 4.12
CA ASP A 2 -19.62 7.42 5.32
C ASP A 2 -18.38 7.63 6.20
N ASN A 3 -17.55 6.62 6.38
CA ASN A 3 -16.28 6.75 7.08
C ASN A 3 -15.33 7.77 6.43
N ALA A 4 -15.31 7.87 5.10
CA ALA A 4 -14.46 8.83 4.42
C ALA A 4 -14.93 10.28 4.64
N VAL A 5 -16.25 10.49 4.62
CA VAL A 5 -16.87 11.78 4.96
C VAL A 5 -16.55 12.14 6.42
N LEU A 6 -16.77 11.22 7.36
CA LEU A 6 -16.45 11.42 8.77
C LEU A 6 -14.96 11.75 8.98
N PHE A 7 -14.06 11.07 8.30
CA PHE A 7 -12.62 11.34 8.43
C PHE A 7 -12.24 12.73 7.89
N GLU A 8 -12.87 13.15 6.79
CA GLU A 8 -12.70 14.52 6.30
C GLU A 8 -13.22 15.56 7.29
N GLU A 9 -14.36 15.32 7.93
CA GLU A 9 -14.93 16.20 8.99
C GLU A 9 -14.04 16.27 10.22
N LEU A 10 -13.43 15.14 10.60
CA LEU A 10 -12.48 15.05 11.72
C LEU A 10 -11.09 15.63 11.40
N GLY A 11 -10.83 16.05 10.16
CA GLY A 11 -9.59 16.68 9.77
C GLY A 11 -8.45 15.72 9.43
N PHE A 12 -8.75 14.47 9.07
CA PHE A 12 -7.74 13.54 8.54
C PHE A 12 -7.27 14.00 7.15
N ASP A 13 -5.97 13.81 6.86
CA ASP A 13 -5.35 14.21 5.61
C ASP A 13 -5.65 13.25 4.45
N GLY A 14 -5.92 11.98 4.73
CA GLY A 14 -6.14 10.98 3.70
C GLY A 14 -7.03 9.81 4.11
N PHE A 15 -7.65 9.19 3.12
CA PHE A 15 -8.47 8.00 3.26
C PHE A 15 -8.03 6.94 2.25
N ALA A 16 -7.75 5.73 2.73
CA ALA A 16 -7.27 4.64 1.88
C ALA A 16 -8.33 3.56 1.68
N VAL A 17 -8.40 3.04 0.44
CA VAL A 17 -9.21 1.85 0.09
C VAL A 17 -8.28 0.73 -0.34
N GLY A 18 -8.39 -0.43 0.33
CA GLY A 18 -7.61 -1.62 0.00
C GLY A 18 -8.18 -2.37 -1.21
N GLU A 19 -7.34 -3.18 -1.86
CA GLU A 19 -7.73 -4.08 -2.93
C GLU A 19 -7.64 -5.53 -2.46
N ARG A 20 -8.76 -6.24 -2.52
CA ARG A 20 -8.90 -7.66 -2.19
C ARG A 20 -9.91 -8.35 -3.10
N HIS A 21 -9.63 -9.60 -3.45
CA HIS A 21 -10.43 -10.37 -4.42
C HIS A 21 -11.08 -11.61 -3.82
N HIS A 22 -11.22 -11.69 -2.49
CA HIS A 22 -11.83 -12.82 -1.80
C HIS A 22 -12.64 -12.36 -0.57
N VAL A 23 -13.53 -13.22 -0.12
CA VAL A 23 -14.31 -13.00 1.10
C VAL A 23 -13.41 -12.93 2.35
N PRO A 24 -13.74 -12.10 3.35
CA PRO A 24 -14.94 -11.27 3.48
C PRO A 24 -14.82 -9.86 2.91
N PHE A 25 -13.81 -9.58 2.10
CA PHE A 25 -13.55 -8.23 1.59
C PHE A 25 -14.46 -7.89 0.43
N LEU A 26 -14.89 -6.62 0.35
CA LEU A 26 -15.84 -6.13 -0.66
C LEU A 26 -15.21 -5.16 -1.68
N SER A 27 -13.94 -4.83 -1.53
CA SER A 27 -13.26 -3.86 -2.39
C SER A 27 -12.27 -4.57 -3.32
N SER A 28 -12.72 -4.92 -4.52
CA SER A 28 -11.88 -5.46 -5.60
C SER A 28 -11.54 -4.43 -6.68
N ALA A 29 -12.18 -3.25 -6.65
CA ALA A 29 -11.98 -2.18 -7.61
C ALA A 29 -11.84 -0.82 -6.89
N PRO A 30 -10.69 -0.54 -6.27
CA PRO A 30 -10.46 0.71 -5.54
C PRO A 30 -10.78 1.97 -6.33
N PRO A 31 -10.46 2.11 -7.64
CA PRO A 31 -10.78 3.34 -8.37
C PRO A 31 -12.27 3.62 -8.44
N VAL A 32 -13.12 2.58 -8.52
CA VAL A 32 -14.58 2.75 -8.52
C VAL A 32 -15.09 3.26 -7.18
N VAL A 33 -14.61 2.67 -6.07
CA VAL A 33 -14.98 3.10 -4.71
C VAL A 33 -14.48 4.51 -4.41
N LEU A 34 -13.22 4.80 -4.77
CA LEU A 34 -12.63 6.12 -4.58
C LEU A 34 -13.29 7.20 -5.42
N SER A 35 -13.80 6.88 -6.63
CA SER A 35 -14.57 7.83 -7.44
C SER A 35 -15.86 8.25 -6.75
N HIS A 36 -16.54 7.31 -6.10
CA HIS A 36 -17.73 7.64 -5.30
C HIS A 36 -17.38 8.49 -4.08
N ILE A 37 -16.29 8.19 -3.40
CA ILE A 37 -15.78 8.99 -2.28
C ILE A 37 -15.38 10.40 -2.76
N ALA A 38 -14.74 10.51 -3.93
CA ALA A 38 -14.35 11.79 -4.51
C ALA A 38 -15.55 12.74 -4.72
N ALA A 39 -16.71 12.17 -5.10
CA ALA A 39 -17.93 12.93 -5.33
C ALA A 39 -18.59 13.50 -4.05
N VAL A 40 -18.30 12.94 -2.90
CA VAL A 40 -18.90 13.34 -1.60
C VAL A 40 -17.91 13.94 -0.60
N THR A 41 -16.66 14.14 -1.02
CA THR A 41 -15.59 14.77 -0.25
C THR A 41 -14.90 15.85 -1.07
N SER A 42 -14.20 16.78 -0.43
CA SER A 42 -13.62 17.94 -1.10
C SER A 42 -12.13 18.18 -0.82
N ARG A 43 -11.60 17.67 0.29
CA ARG A 43 -10.24 17.97 0.77
C ARG A 43 -9.38 16.74 1.00
N ILE A 44 -9.98 15.68 1.57
CA ILE A 44 -9.25 14.47 1.96
C ILE A 44 -8.57 13.84 0.75
N ARG A 45 -7.31 13.47 0.89
CA ARG A 45 -6.57 12.77 -0.17
C ARG A 45 -7.05 11.34 -0.27
N LEU A 46 -7.07 10.83 -1.48
CA LEU A 46 -7.62 9.52 -1.82
C LEU A 46 -6.48 8.54 -2.12
N PHE A 47 -6.33 7.54 -1.26
CA PHE A 47 -5.27 6.56 -1.37
C PHE A 47 -5.79 5.19 -1.75
N THR A 48 -4.94 4.39 -2.39
CA THR A 48 -5.11 2.93 -2.41
C THR A 48 -4.23 2.30 -1.33
N GLY A 49 -4.70 1.24 -0.70
CA GLY A 49 -3.92 0.55 0.33
C GLY A 49 -3.97 -0.98 0.21
N VAL A 50 -3.43 -1.55 -0.89
CA VAL A 50 -2.61 -1.06 -2.01
C VAL A 50 -3.30 -1.29 -3.36
N THR A 51 -2.80 -0.67 -4.45
CA THR A 51 -3.08 -1.13 -5.82
C THR A 51 -2.20 -2.35 -6.12
N LEU A 52 -2.80 -3.46 -6.52
CA LEU A 52 -2.09 -4.71 -6.81
C LEU A 52 -1.45 -4.66 -8.22
N LEU A 53 -0.43 -3.84 -8.38
CA LEU A 53 0.21 -3.61 -9.68
C LEU A 53 0.86 -4.87 -10.29
N SER A 54 1.03 -5.93 -9.50
CA SER A 54 1.50 -7.23 -9.98
C SER A 54 0.48 -7.97 -10.85
N VAL A 55 -0.82 -7.69 -10.71
CA VAL A 55 -1.91 -8.42 -11.36
C VAL A 55 -2.80 -7.54 -12.25
N LEU A 56 -2.52 -6.26 -12.34
CA LEU A 56 -3.26 -5.30 -13.15
C LEU A 56 -2.51 -4.91 -14.41
N ASP A 57 -3.24 -4.67 -15.51
CA ASP A 57 -2.67 -4.09 -16.73
C ASP A 57 -2.27 -2.63 -16.47
N PRO A 58 -0.99 -2.25 -16.66
CA PRO A 58 -0.51 -0.88 -16.42
C PRO A 58 -1.23 0.20 -17.21
N VAL A 59 -1.72 -0.10 -18.43
CA VAL A 59 -2.51 0.85 -19.23
C VAL A 59 -3.84 1.12 -18.52
N ARG A 60 -4.51 0.07 -18.04
CA ARG A 60 -5.78 0.24 -17.32
C ARG A 60 -5.57 1.02 -16.02
N VAL A 61 -4.50 0.72 -15.29
CA VAL A 61 -4.13 1.48 -14.08
C VAL A 61 -3.87 2.95 -14.41
N ALA A 62 -3.16 3.23 -15.51
CA ALA A 62 -2.89 4.60 -15.94
C ALA A 62 -4.17 5.38 -16.23
N GLU A 63 -5.11 4.80 -16.97
CA GLU A 63 -6.38 5.42 -17.32
C GLU A 63 -7.31 5.62 -16.12
N ASP A 64 -7.47 4.59 -15.28
CA ASP A 64 -8.38 4.62 -14.13
C ASP A 64 -7.96 5.69 -13.12
N TYR A 65 -6.67 5.73 -12.77
CA TYR A 65 -6.20 6.68 -11.75
C TYR A 65 -5.99 8.09 -12.29
N ALA A 66 -5.68 8.27 -13.57
CA ALA A 66 -5.72 9.59 -14.19
C ALA A 66 -7.16 10.13 -14.25
N THR A 67 -8.13 9.29 -14.60
CA THR A 67 -9.56 9.66 -14.57
C THR A 67 -10.00 10.04 -13.15
N LEU A 68 -9.65 9.23 -12.15
CA LEU A 68 -9.93 9.53 -10.74
C LEU A 68 -9.25 10.83 -10.28
N ASP A 69 -8.04 11.10 -10.76
CA ASP A 69 -7.33 12.32 -10.43
C ASP A 69 -8.08 13.58 -10.92
N HIS A 70 -8.61 13.54 -12.15
CA HIS A 70 -9.51 14.59 -12.66
C HIS A 70 -10.81 14.70 -11.85
N LEU A 71 -11.48 13.57 -11.57
CA LEU A 71 -12.73 13.57 -10.80
C LEU A 71 -12.56 14.09 -9.38
N SER A 72 -11.41 13.88 -8.79
CA SER A 72 -11.10 14.33 -7.42
C SER A 72 -10.49 15.73 -7.34
N GLY A 73 -10.14 16.36 -8.47
CA GLY A 73 -9.45 17.65 -8.47
C GLY A 73 -8.00 17.54 -7.99
N GLY A 74 -7.28 16.46 -8.33
CA GLY A 74 -5.87 16.30 -7.99
C GLY A 74 -5.61 15.79 -6.57
N ARG A 75 -6.51 14.97 -5.99
CA ARG A 75 -6.38 14.45 -4.62
C ARG A 75 -5.87 13.00 -4.54
N VAL A 76 -5.50 12.39 -5.67
CA VAL A 76 -5.09 10.99 -5.72
C VAL A 76 -3.64 10.80 -5.30
N GLU A 77 -3.39 9.78 -4.49
CA GLU A 77 -2.07 9.17 -4.27
C GLU A 77 -2.21 7.64 -4.32
N LEU A 78 -1.20 6.94 -4.79
CA LEU A 78 -1.23 5.49 -4.84
C LEU A 78 -0.26 4.88 -3.84
N ILE A 79 -0.68 3.82 -3.16
CA ILE A 79 0.26 2.89 -2.55
C ILE A 79 0.21 1.62 -3.40
N ILE A 80 1.29 1.29 -4.07
CA ILE A 80 1.40 0.09 -4.90
C ILE A 80 1.99 -1.08 -4.12
N GLY A 81 1.59 -2.30 -4.45
CA GLY A 81 2.10 -3.50 -3.83
C GLY A 81 1.79 -4.76 -4.63
N LYS A 82 2.39 -5.90 -4.22
CA LYS A 82 2.14 -7.19 -4.87
C LYS A 82 0.95 -7.96 -4.31
N GLY A 83 0.38 -7.48 -3.20
CA GLY A 83 -0.56 -8.28 -2.41
C GLY A 83 0.13 -9.36 -1.57
N ASN A 84 -0.64 -9.97 -0.70
CA ASN A 84 -0.15 -10.99 0.26
C ASN A 84 -0.94 -12.30 0.25
N GLY A 85 -2.07 -12.38 -0.46
CA GLY A 85 -2.90 -13.58 -0.58
C GLY A 85 -2.54 -14.46 -1.78
N PRO A 86 -2.85 -15.76 -1.76
CA PRO A 86 -2.71 -16.65 -2.91
C PRO A 86 -3.81 -16.42 -3.97
N GLU A 87 -4.93 -15.83 -3.61
CA GLU A 87 -6.15 -15.70 -4.41
C GLU A 87 -5.93 -14.90 -5.69
N GLN A 88 -5.06 -13.91 -5.64
CA GLN A 88 -4.71 -13.11 -6.82
C GLN A 88 -4.00 -13.95 -7.88
N ALA A 89 -3.14 -14.89 -7.46
CA ALA A 89 -2.44 -15.77 -8.38
C ALA A 89 -3.41 -16.67 -9.16
N GLU A 90 -4.43 -17.20 -8.48
CA GLU A 90 -5.47 -18.03 -9.09
C GLU A 90 -6.33 -17.23 -10.07
N LEU A 91 -6.79 -16.04 -9.67
CA LEU A 91 -7.69 -15.22 -10.48
C LEU A 91 -7.01 -14.58 -11.68
N PHE A 92 -5.76 -14.13 -11.54
CA PHE A 92 -5.08 -13.34 -12.56
C PHE A 92 -3.92 -14.07 -13.25
N GLY A 93 -3.59 -15.28 -12.82
CA GLY A 93 -2.58 -16.12 -13.47
C GLY A 93 -1.13 -15.63 -13.34
N ILE A 94 -0.84 -14.81 -12.34
CA ILE A 94 0.53 -14.35 -12.01
C ILE A 94 0.98 -15.04 -10.71
N GLY A 95 2.00 -15.89 -10.81
CA GLY A 95 2.53 -16.62 -9.67
C GLY A 95 3.14 -15.71 -8.59
N ARG A 96 3.07 -16.15 -7.34
CA ARG A 96 3.56 -15.34 -6.18
C ARG A 96 5.07 -15.05 -6.26
N LEU A 97 5.86 -15.95 -6.84
CA LEU A 97 7.31 -15.77 -6.99
C LEU A 97 7.64 -14.79 -8.12
N GLU A 98 6.83 -14.75 -9.16
CA GLU A 98 6.98 -13.87 -10.31
C GLU A 98 6.50 -12.44 -10.04
N ALA A 99 5.65 -12.26 -9.03
CA ALA A 99 4.96 -10.99 -8.74
C ALA A 99 5.91 -9.80 -8.56
N TRP A 100 7.13 -10.01 -8.05
CA TRP A 100 8.08 -8.91 -7.87
C TRP A 100 8.69 -8.41 -9.18
N ASP A 101 9.00 -9.29 -10.12
CA ASP A 101 9.50 -8.90 -11.45
C ASP A 101 8.38 -8.24 -12.24
N THR A 102 7.17 -8.80 -12.15
CA THR A 102 5.97 -8.23 -12.77
C THR A 102 5.66 -6.82 -12.25
N ILE A 103 5.70 -6.60 -10.93
CA ILE A 103 5.40 -5.26 -10.39
C ILE A 103 6.47 -4.24 -10.80
N ALA A 104 7.75 -4.64 -10.82
CA ALA A 104 8.82 -3.74 -11.23
C ALA A 104 8.66 -3.31 -12.69
N GLU A 105 8.33 -4.24 -13.58
CA GLU A 105 8.11 -3.95 -15.00
C GLU A 105 6.83 -3.14 -15.22
N ASN A 106 5.72 -3.53 -14.60
CA ASN A 106 4.46 -2.79 -14.69
C ASN A 106 4.60 -1.37 -14.15
N TYR A 107 5.43 -1.18 -13.13
CA TYR A 107 5.71 0.15 -12.59
C TYR A 107 6.53 1.01 -13.56
N ARG A 108 7.55 0.45 -14.21
CA ARG A 108 8.31 1.15 -15.25
C ARG A 108 7.41 1.59 -16.40
N LEU A 109 6.53 0.70 -16.84
CA LEU A 109 5.57 1.03 -17.90
C LEU A 109 4.58 2.10 -17.44
N LEU A 110 4.00 2.00 -16.25
CA LEU A 110 3.09 3.02 -15.70
C LEU A 110 3.73 4.42 -15.66
N ARG A 111 4.99 4.50 -15.26
CA ARG A 111 5.74 5.76 -15.25
C ARG A 111 5.94 6.35 -16.66
N GLN A 112 6.14 5.51 -17.67
CA GLN A 112 6.21 5.94 -19.06
C GLN A 112 4.85 6.42 -19.57
N LEU A 113 3.76 5.71 -19.26
CA LEU A 113 2.40 6.06 -19.68
C LEU A 113 1.96 7.44 -19.13
N TRP A 114 2.45 7.83 -17.95
CA TRP A 114 2.20 9.15 -17.35
C TRP A 114 3.28 10.21 -17.66
N SER A 115 4.16 9.95 -18.62
CA SER A 115 5.19 10.93 -19.02
C SER A 115 4.66 12.02 -19.96
N GLY A 116 3.45 11.89 -20.48
CA GLY A 116 2.88 12.76 -21.49
C GLY A 116 3.45 12.53 -22.89
N HIS A 117 4.22 11.47 -23.09
CA HIS A 117 4.81 11.09 -24.39
C HIS A 117 4.23 9.78 -24.89
N LYS A 118 4.28 9.59 -26.20
CA LYS A 118 3.92 8.31 -26.81
C LYS A 118 4.88 7.20 -26.37
N VAL A 119 4.31 6.03 -26.08
CA VAL A 119 5.02 4.91 -25.51
C VAL A 119 5.15 3.76 -26.50
N THR A 120 6.36 3.27 -26.67
CA THR A 120 6.63 1.99 -27.33
C THR A 120 7.20 1.05 -26.27
N TRP A 121 6.55 -0.09 -26.09
CA TRP A 121 6.91 -1.07 -25.07
C TRP A 121 6.58 -2.49 -25.56
N ALA A 122 7.38 -3.46 -25.17
CA ALA A 122 7.11 -4.88 -25.39
C ALA A 122 7.31 -5.65 -24.08
N PRO A 123 6.53 -6.74 -23.84
CA PRO A 123 6.74 -7.58 -22.69
C PRO A 123 8.18 -8.10 -22.65
N PRO A 124 8.94 -7.90 -21.55
CA PRO A 124 10.29 -8.42 -21.45
C PRO A 124 10.29 -9.94 -21.46
N GLU A 125 11.29 -10.53 -22.12
CA GLU A 125 11.47 -11.99 -22.11
C GLU A 125 11.71 -12.51 -20.67
N GLY A 126 11.02 -13.58 -20.32
CA GLY A 126 11.16 -14.20 -19.00
C GLY A 126 10.43 -13.50 -17.85
N VAL A 127 9.77 -12.37 -18.08
CA VAL A 127 8.95 -11.71 -17.07
C VAL A 127 7.48 -12.05 -17.30
N ALA A 128 6.82 -12.56 -16.25
CA ALA A 128 5.38 -12.76 -16.29
C ALA A 128 4.66 -11.41 -16.40
N SER A 129 3.73 -11.28 -17.32
CA SER A 129 2.99 -10.04 -17.56
C SER A 129 1.53 -10.34 -17.87
N ILE A 130 0.64 -9.51 -17.32
CA ILE A 130 -0.78 -9.50 -17.70
C ILE A 130 -0.93 -9.03 -19.16
N ARG A 131 -0.21 -7.97 -19.52
CA ARG A 131 -0.19 -7.47 -20.89
C ARG A 131 0.72 -8.33 -21.77
N LYS A 132 0.12 -8.96 -22.78
CA LYS A 132 0.84 -9.82 -23.76
C LYS A 132 1.12 -9.09 -25.07
N THR A 133 0.36 -8.03 -25.37
CA THR A 133 0.48 -7.28 -26.62
C THR A 133 1.37 -6.07 -26.44
N PRO A 134 2.39 -5.88 -27.30
CA PRO A 134 3.22 -4.69 -27.29
C PRO A 134 2.42 -3.41 -27.52
N LEU A 135 2.97 -2.30 -27.07
CA LEU A 135 2.53 -0.95 -27.41
C LEU A 135 3.48 -0.39 -28.48
N THR A 136 2.93 0.23 -29.53
CA THR A 136 3.71 0.92 -30.56
C THR A 136 3.17 2.32 -30.72
N ASP A 137 3.99 3.32 -30.40
CA ASP A 137 3.63 4.74 -30.51
C ASP A 137 2.27 5.06 -29.83
N ALA A 138 2.01 4.39 -28.70
CA ALA A 138 0.75 4.45 -27.98
C ALA A 138 0.61 5.76 -27.21
N ASP A 139 -0.56 6.38 -27.34
CA ASP A 139 -0.96 7.59 -26.64
C ASP A 139 -2.08 7.23 -25.67
N VAL A 140 -1.86 7.45 -24.36
CA VAL A 140 -2.79 7.04 -23.30
C VAL A 140 -3.44 8.26 -22.67
N HIS A 141 -4.74 8.26 -22.61
CA HIS A 141 -5.55 9.35 -22.06
C HIS A 141 -6.62 8.84 -21.08
N PRO A 142 -7.04 9.72 -20.11
CA PRO A 142 -6.44 11.02 -19.84
C PRO A 142 -5.04 10.92 -19.25
N GLN A 143 -4.25 11.98 -19.38
CA GLN A 143 -3.07 12.17 -18.53
C GLN A 143 -3.53 12.69 -17.13
N PRO A 144 -2.77 12.44 -16.06
CA PRO A 144 -3.11 12.97 -14.73
C PRO A 144 -3.29 14.49 -14.74
N LEU A 145 -4.20 14.98 -13.88
CA LEU A 145 -4.36 16.41 -13.61
C LEU A 145 -3.16 16.96 -12.82
N GLN A 146 -2.67 16.17 -11.87
CA GLN A 146 -1.46 16.51 -11.10
C GLN A 146 -0.23 16.41 -12.02
N PRO A 147 0.76 17.32 -11.91
CA PRO A 147 2.02 17.20 -12.63
C PRO A 147 2.74 15.86 -12.37
N LYS A 148 2.54 15.31 -11.17
CA LYS A 148 3.04 13.99 -10.76
C LYS A 148 2.11 13.44 -9.67
N ILE A 149 1.41 12.35 -9.93
CA ILE A 149 0.75 11.57 -8.88
C ILE A 149 1.83 10.96 -7.99
N ARG A 150 1.75 11.19 -6.68
CA ARG A 150 2.67 10.55 -5.73
C ARG A 150 2.35 9.06 -5.62
N ILE A 151 3.38 8.25 -5.80
CA ILE A 151 3.29 6.80 -5.64
C ILE A 151 4.18 6.37 -4.47
N TRP A 152 3.58 5.65 -3.54
CA TRP A 152 4.25 5.02 -2.41
C TRP A 152 4.46 3.54 -2.71
N HIS A 153 5.61 3.01 -2.38
CA HIS A 153 5.87 1.58 -2.47
C HIS A 153 5.53 0.91 -1.16
N GLY A 154 4.44 0.13 -1.15
CA GLY A 154 3.97 -0.60 0.03
C GLY A 154 4.87 -1.79 0.32
N SER A 155 5.42 -1.86 1.53
CA SER A 155 6.24 -2.99 1.96
C SER A 155 6.01 -3.31 3.43
N ALA A 156 5.88 -4.61 3.74
CA ALA A 156 5.93 -5.11 5.10
C ALA A 156 7.34 -5.62 5.46
N THR A 157 8.03 -6.28 4.52
CA THR A 157 9.32 -6.94 4.79
C THR A 157 10.18 -7.12 3.53
N ALA A 158 9.73 -6.65 2.38
CA ALA A 158 10.36 -6.96 1.11
C ALA A 158 11.35 -5.86 0.69
N GLU A 159 12.64 -6.18 0.70
CA GLU A 159 13.71 -5.30 0.24
C GLU A 159 13.53 -4.86 -1.22
N ARG A 160 13.12 -5.77 -2.11
CA ARG A 160 12.87 -5.45 -3.54
C ARG A 160 11.89 -4.30 -3.74
N SER A 161 10.89 -4.14 -2.86
CA SER A 161 9.95 -3.02 -2.94
C SER A 161 10.61 -1.69 -2.62
N VAL A 162 11.43 -1.65 -1.58
CA VAL A 162 12.10 -0.41 -1.16
C VAL A 162 13.28 -0.05 -2.07
N GLU A 163 13.90 -1.04 -2.70
CA GLU A 163 14.93 -0.83 -3.73
C GLU A 163 14.32 -0.19 -4.99
N LEU A 164 13.15 -0.69 -5.44
CA LEU A 164 12.42 -0.09 -6.55
C LEU A 164 11.99 1.36 -6.22
N ALA A 165 11.53 1.62 -4.99
CA ALA A 165 11.21 2.97 -4.54
C ALA A 165 12.45 3.89 -4.61
N ALA A 166 13.58 3.42 -4.10
CA ALA A 166 14.83 4.19 -4.15
C ALA A 166 15.34 4.40 -5.57
N GLU A 167 15.19 3.43 -6.48
CA GLU A 167 15.53 3.56 -7.90
C GLU A 167 14.80 4.76 -8.54
N PHE A 168 13.50 4.89 -8.29
CA PHE A 168 12.66 5.93 -8.89
C PHE A 168 12.57 7.23 -8.09
N GLY A 169 13.15 7.30 -6.91
CA GLY A 169 13.03 8.46 -6.02
C GLY A 169 11.61 8.64 -5.49
N ASP A 170 10.96 7.53 -5.17
CA ASP A 170 9.61 7.50 -4.63
C ASP A 170 9.60 7.15 -3.14
N PRO A 171 8.59 7.57 -2.37
CA PRO A 171 8.47 7.26 -0.96
C PRO A 171 8.09 5.80 -0.70
N VAL A 172 8.40 5.32 0.50
CA VAL A 172 8.01 4.00 0.99
C VAL A 172 6.87 4.12 1.99
N PHE A 173 5.88 3.23 1.89
CA PHE A 173 4.84 3.06 2.90
C PHE A 173 5.06 1.72 3.63
N SER A 174 5.49 1.80 4.89
CA SER A 174 5.73 0.62 5.71
C SER A 174 4.41 0.11 6.30
N ALA A 175 4.03 -1.12 5.92
CA ALA A 175 2.82 -1.76 6.41
C ALA A 175 3.06 -2.41 7.78
N ASN A 176 3.11 -1.61 8.84
CA ASN A 176 3.40 -2.02 10.21
C ASN A 176 2.18 -2.72 10.84
N GLY A 177 1.87 -3.94 10.37
CA GLY A 177 0.71 -4.68 10.85
C GLY A 177 1.01 -5.57 12.04
N MET A 178 1.72 -6.67 11.81
CA MET A 178 1.88 -7.77 12.75
C MET A 178 3.33 -8.08 13.14
N ASN A 179 4.30 -7.38 12.57
CA ASN A 179 5.69 -7.65 12.89
C ASN A 179 6.20 -6.68 13.97
N PRO A 180 7.26 -7.05 14.72
CA PRO A 180 7.95 -6.14 15.63
C PRO A 180 8.45 -4.89 14.90
N ILE A 181 8.44 -3.75 15.58
CA ILE A 181 8.89 -2.46 15.03
C ILE A 181 10.34 -2.53 14.53
N THR A 182 11.20 -3.28 15.21
CA THR A 182 12.61 -3.46 14.82
C THR A 182 12.79 -3.99 13.40
N ARG A 183 11.87 -4.87 12.95
CA ARG A 183 11.91 -5.43 11.60
C ARG A 183 11.64 -4.38 10.53
N TYR A 184 10.76 -3.43 10.82
CA TYR A 184 10.49 -2.31 9.91
C TYR A 184 11.63 -1.29 9.91
N ALA A 185 12.28 -1.07 11.04
CA ALA A 185 13.42 -0.17 11.14
C ALA A 185 14.59 -0.61 10.25
N GLU A 186 14.85 -1.92 10.15
CA GLU A 186 15.87 -2.48 9.24
C GLU A 186 15.51 -2.21 7.78
N LEU A 187 14.27 -2.45 7.38
CA LEU A 187 13.77 -2.19 6.03
C LEU A 187 13.89 -0.70 5.65
N ILE A 188 13.52 0.20 6.58
CA ILE A 188 13.62 1.64 6.37
C ILE A 188 15.09 2.09 6.25
N ARG A 189 15.97 1.49 7.03
CA ARG A 189 17.43 1.76 6.94
C ARG A 189 17.94 1.34 5.56
N HIS A 190 17.62 0.13 5.12
CA HIS A 190 17.98 -0.36 3.78
C HIS A 190 17.46 0.59 2.67
N TYR A 191 16.21 1.05 2.75
CA TYR A 191 15.66 2.03 1.81
C TYR A 191 16.49 3.32 1.76
N ARG A 192 16.84 3.89 2.93
CA ARG A 192 17.61 5.13 3.01
C ARG A 192 19.03 4.97 2.47
N ASP A 193 19.65 3.82 2.71
CA ASP A 193 20.97 3.49 2.16
C ASP A 193 20.92 3.39 0.63
N ARG A 194 19.91 2.72 0.08
CA ARG A 194 19.70 2.64 -1.37
C ARG A 194 19.39 4.01 -1.99
N TRP A 195 18.60 4.83 -1.29
CA TRP A 195 18.33 6.20 -1.70
C TRP A 195 19.58 7.07 -1.79
N ALA A 196 20.41 7.03 -0.76
CA ALA A 196 21.66 7.75 -0.70
C ALA A 196 22.65 7.28 -1.78
N ALA A 197 22.68 5.97 -2.06
CA ALA A 197 23.53 5.40 -3.13
C ALA A 197 23.16 5.93 -4.55
N GLN A 198 21.96 6.49 -4.72
CA GLN A 198 21.54 7.17 -5.95
C GLN A 198 21.99 8.66 -5.98
N GLY A 199 22.73 9.14 -5.00
CA GLY A 199 23.18 10.53 -4.91
C GLY A 199 22.07 11.54 -4.58
N ARG A 200 20.95 11.08 -4.00
CA ARG A 200 19.81 11.95 -3.66
C ARG A 200 19.94 12.54 -2.25
N ASP A 201 19.31 13.71 -2.07
CA ASP A 201 19.21 14.33 -0.74
C ASP A 201 18.47 13.39 0.24
N PRO A 202 19.09 13.02 1.37
CA PRO A 202 18.46 12.17 2.39
C PRO A 202 17.10 12.68 2.90
N ALA A 203 16.89 13.99 2.93
CA ALA A 203 15.60 14.60 3.33
C ALA A 203 14.44 14.21 2.42
N GLY A 204 14.72 13.82 1.17
CA GLY A 204 13.73 13.34 0.22
C GLY A 204 13.27 11.89 0.44
N ALA A 205 13.99 11.12 1.28
CA ALA A 205 13.66 9.72 1.57
C ALA A 205 12.45 9.61 2.52
N LEU A 206 11.26 9.94 2.02
CA LEU A 206 10.04 9.95 2.80
C LEU A 206 9.56 8.54 3.14
N VAL A 207 9.12 8.35 4.37
CA VAL A 207 8.55 7.10 4.87
C VAL A 207 7.21 7.38 5.53
N GLY A 208 6.17 6.73 5.04
CA GLY A 208 4.89 6.59 5.73
C GLY A 208 4.85 5.28 6.50
N ALA A 209 4.15 5.23 7.61
CA ALA A 209 3.95 4.03 8.40
C ALA A 209 2.46 3.79 8.67
N GLY A 210 1.96 2.62 8.31
CA GLY A 210 0.61 2.18 8.61
C GLY A 210 0.59 1.31 9.86
N HIS A 211 -0.11 1.73 10.91
CA HIS A 211 -0.40 0.90 12.07
C HIS A 211 -1.75 0.22 11.84
N GLY A 212 -1.72 -1.06 11.46
CA GLY A 212 -2.93 -1.79 11.08
C GLY A 212 -3.89 -2.05 12.23
N GLN A 213 -3.51 -1.77 13.47
CA GLN A 213 -4.26 -2.10 14.66
C GLN A 213 -4.21 -0.95 15.67
N THR A 214 -5.25 -0.14 15.67
CA THR A 214 -5.37 1.00 16.58
C THR A 214 -6.68 0.94 17.33
N TYR A 215 -6.61 0.99 18.67
CA TYR A 215 -7.78 1.06 19.54
C TYR A 215 -7.49 1.89 20.78
N VAL A 216 -8.13 3.05 20.87
CA VAL A 216 -7.85 4.03 21.93
C VAL A 216 -9.11 4.28 22.76
N THR A 217 -8.99 4.16 24.08
CA THR A 217 -10.04 4.52 25.04
C THR A 217 -9.47 5.42 26.13
N ARG A 218 -10.32 6.01 26.97
CA ARG A 218 -9.86 6.84 28.08
C ARG A 218 -9.00 6.08 29.09
N ASN A 219 -9.28 4.79 29.27
CA ASN A 219 -8.61 3.90 30.22
C ASN A 219 -7.89 2.78 29.44
N SER A 220 -6.62 2.60 29.72
CA SER A 220 -5.77 1.59 29.08
C SER A 220 -6.26 0.16 29.28
N GLN A 221 -6.73 -0.17 30.47
CA GLN A 221 -7.23 -1.51 30.79
C GLN A 221 -8.47 -1.84 29.96
N ASP A 222 -9.36 -0.87 29.78
CA ASP A 222 -10.55 -1.04 28.94
C ASP A 222 -10.18 -1.24 27.48
N ALA A 223 -9.18 -0.50 26.97
CA ALA A 223 -8.69 -0.66 25.62
C ALA A 223 -8.12 -2.06 25.39
N VAL A 224 -7.25 -2.51 26.29
CA VAL A 224 -6.60 -3.83 26.22
C VAL A 224 -7.63 -4.95 26.27
N ALA A 225 -8.56 -4.90 27.22
CA ALA A 225 -9.59 -5.93 27.37
C ALA A 225 -10.55 -5.98 26.16
N ALA A 226 -10.97 -4.82 25.66
CA ALA A 226 -11.88 -4.75 24.50
C ALA A 226 -11.22 -5.19 23.19
N TYR A 227 -9.91 -4.97 23.05
CA TYR A 227 -9.19 -5.30 21.83
C TYR A 227 -8.73 -6.78 21.77
N GLN A 228 -8.57 -7.45 22.88
CA GLN A 228 -8.11 -8.85 22.94
C GLN A 228 -8.89 -9.80 22.00
N PRO A 229 -10.23 -9.82 21.98
CA PRO A 229 -10.98 -10.69 21.09
C PRO A 229 -10.76 -10.35 19.58
N VAL A 230 -10.41 -9.10 19.27
CA VAL A 230 -10.08 -8.68 17.90
C VAL A 230 -8.72 -9.26 17.48
N TYR A 231 -7.73 -9.16 18.37
CA TYR A 231 -6.41 -9.76 18.17
C TYR A 231 -6.50 -11.28 17.98
N GLU A 232 -7.23 -11.99 18.82
CA GLU A 232 -7.37 -13.45 18.75
C GLU A 232 -7.98 -13.90 17.41
N ARG A 233 -9.02 -13.22 16.94
CA ARG A 233 -9.62 -13.48 15.62
C ARG A 233 -8.67 -13.17 14.49
N PHE A 234 -7.93 -12.08 14.58
CA PHE A 234 -6.94 -11.71 13.57
C PHE A 234 -5.77 -12.69 13.54
N ALA A 235 -5.25 -13.10 14.69
CA ALA A 235 -4.20 -14.10 14.81
C ALA A 235 -4.62 -15.45 14.20
N ALA A 236 -5.85 -15.89 14.50
CA ALA A 236 -6.43 -17.11 13.92
C ALA A 236 -6.60 -16.99 12.38
N MET A 237 -7.03 -15.84 11.89
CA MET A 237 -7.13 -15.59 10.44
C MET A 237 -5.75 -15.63 9.76
N VAL A 238 -4.74 -15.03 10.36
CA VAL A 238 -3.36 -15.07 9.85
C VAL A 238 -2.81 -16.49 9.84
N ALA A 239 -3.01 -17.26 10.90
CA ALA A 239 -2.57 -18.66 10.99
C ALA A 239 -3.18 -19.53 9.89
N ASN A 240 -4.40 -19.25 9.46
CA ASN A 240 -5.14 -20.00 8.44
C ASN A 240 -5.04 -19.38 7.03
N SER A 241 -4.29 -18.30 6.83
CA SER A 241 -4.30 -17.53 5.58
C SER A 241 -3.44 -18.10 4.44
N GLY A 242 -2.77 -19.23 4.63
CA GLY A 242 -1.84 -19.79 3.62
C GLY A 242 -0.65 -18.88 3.29
N GLN A 243 -0.32 -17.94 4.16
CA GLN A 243 0.84 -17.05 3.98
C GLN A 243 2.15 -17.83 4.01
N LEU A 244 3.16 -17.30 3.31
CA LEU A 244 4.50 -17.91 3.36
C LEU A 244 5.07 -17.83 4.78
N PRO A 245 5.80 -18.88 5.24
CA PRO A 245 6.49 -18.84 6.51
C PRO A 245 7.33 -17.56 6.67
N GLY A 246 7.29 -16.93 7.84
CA GLY A 246 8.03 -15.70 8.13
C GLY A 246 7.40 -14.40 7.60
N THR A 247 6.25 -14.44 6.93
CA THR A 247 5.51 -13.23 6.53
C THR A 247 5.05 -12.44 7.75
N PHE A 248 4.53 -13.14 8.76
CA PHE A 248 4.11 -12.55 10.04
C PHE A 248 4.88 -13.16 11.20
N THR A 249 5.15 -12.34 12.21
CA THR A 249 5.74 -12.80 13.46
C THR A 249 4.66 -13.45 14.32
N THR A 250 4.99 -14.58 14.92
CA THR A 250 4.19 -15.19 15.98
C THR A 250 4.59 -14.57 17.30
N TYR A 251 3.60 -14.25 18.12
CA TYR A 251 3.79 -13.72 19.48
C TYR A 251 3.39 -14.79 20.48
N ASP A 252 4.09 -14.84 21.61
CA ASP A 252 3.87 -15.84 22.65
C ASP A 252 2.56 -15.61 23.41
N SER A 253 2.13 -14.35 23.50
CA SER A 253 0.88 -13.95 24.12
C SER A 253 0.35 -12.65 23.52
N TYR A 254 -0.86 -12.26 23.94
CA TYR A 254 -1.43 -10.96 23.60
C TYR A 254 -0.63 -9.81 24.21
N GLU A 255 -0.12 -9.95 25.41
CA GLU A 255 0.76 -8.97 26.07
C GLU A 255 2.05 -8.78 25.29
N ASP A 256 2.67 -9.87 24.85
CA ASP A 256 3.87 -9.85 24.00
C ASP A 256 3.62 -9.12 22.68
N PHE A 257 2.47 -9.35 22.06
CA PHE A 257 2.04 -8.60 20.87
C PHE A 257 1.87 -7.10 21.16
N LEU A 258 1.26 -6.73 22.29
CA LEU A 258 1.09 -5.31 22.66
C LEU A 258 2.43 -4.63 22.94
N GLU A 259 3.39 -5.34 23.53
CA GLU A 259 4.72 -4.79 23.86
C GLU A 259 5.62 -4.65 22.63
N ARG A 260 5.85 -5.73 21.90
CA ARG A 260 6.82 -5.80 20.80
C ARG A 260 6.23 -5.45 19.43
N GLY A 261 4.94 -5.64 19.25
CA GLY A 261 4.25 -5.36 17.99
C GLY A 261 3.99 -3.88 17.79
N SER A 262 3.55 -3.54 16.57
CA SER A 262 3.24 -2.16 16.17
C SER A 262 1.84 -1.68 16.55
N ALA A 263 1.03 -2.50 17.23
CA ALA A 263 -0.34 -2.12 17.60
C ALA A 263 -0.39 -0.91 18.55
N LEU A 264 -1.31 0.00 18.28
CA LEU A 264 -1.57 1.21 19.08
C LEU A 264 -2.84 1.00 19.90
N VAL A 265 -2.73 0.25 21.00
CA VAL A 265 -3.85 -0.10 21.89
C VAL A 265 -3.56 0.44 23.28
N GLY A 266 -4.46 1.27 23.81
CA GLY A 266 -4.27 1.86 25.14
C GLY A 266 -5.00 3.17 25.36
N SER A 267 -4.58 3.92 26.38
CA SER A 267 -4.99 5.31 26.58
C SER A 267 -4.31 6.24 25.57
N PRO A 268 -4.81 7.47 25.36
CA PRO A 268 -4.15 8.45 24.50
C PRO A 268 -2.67 8.66 24.85
N GLN A 269 -2.35 8.72 26.13
CA GLN A 269 -0.97 8.89 26.59
C GLN A 269 -0.08 7.72 26.20
N GLN A 270 -0.53 6.48 26.44
CA GLN A 270 0.24 5.28 26.08
C GLN A 270 0.47 5.17 24.58
N VAL A 271 -0.56 5.49 23.79
CA VAL A 271 -0.45 5.47 22.32
C VAL A 271 0.55 6.53 21.84
N THR A 272 0.48 7.75 22.40
CA THR A 272 1.43 8.82 22.11
C THR A 272 2.86 8.43 22.47
N ASP A 273 3.07 7.86 23.66
CA ASP A 273 4.38 7.39 24.11
C ASP A 273 4.94 6.26 23.20
N LYS A 274 4.06 5.39 22.70
CA LYS A 274 4.47 4.32 21.79
C LYS A 274 4.83 4.83 20.38
N ILE A 275 4.15 5.85 19.90
CA ILE A 275 4.47 6.50 18.61
C ILE A 275 5.82 7.23 18.69
N GLY A 276 6.17 7.78 19.83
CA GLY A 276 7.42 8.51 20.07
C GLY A 276 8.68 7.66 20.25
N ARG A 277 8.54 6.33 20.32
CA ARG A 277 9.65 5.37 20.46
C ARG A 277 10.19 4.94 19.10
#